data_d0473cb92263908668cdad1adabdd6ac
#
_entry.id   d0473cb92263908668cdad1adabdd6ac
#
_cell.length_a   1.000
_cell.length_b   1.000
_cell.length_c   1.000
_cell.angle_alpha   90.00
_cell.angle_beta   90.00
_cell.angle_gamma   90.00
#
_symmetry.space_group_name_H-M   'P 1'
#
loop_
_entity.id
_entity.type
_entity.pdbx_description
1 polymer ?
#
loop_
_entity_poly.entity_id
_entity_poly.type
_entity_poly.pdbx_seq_one_letter_code
_entity_poly.pdbx_strand_id
1 'polypeptide(L)'
;MTALPLYFDYAATTPVDDRVIATMLECLGRQGHFGNPASGSHGYGDNARQAVERARQQVGELVGAPAESLVWTSGATESNNLALKGVAQASDMGRRHIVSSRLEHKAVLDSLLELQRQGFDITWLEPDAAGLIQPEAVSQALRADTLLVSLMMVNNELGTLTDVASIGQRVRAHGALMHVDAAQATGKLNIDLRHMPIDLMSFSAHKTYGPKGIGALYVGERARGALHAQIHGGGHEQGLRSGTLATHQIVGMGSAFALAGAEQAAETARLGALSMRLREGLLNLPGVHLNGCATHRIAHTLNLRIERPGFNAAQLSSRLAVSSTSACNSASTAPSHVLLALGLSPAQALSSLRISLGRFTRPEDIEQALEVLESAVKAPPALW
;
A
#
# COMPACT_ATOMS: atom_id res chain seq x y z
N MET A 1 28.50 8.14 -17.14
CA MET A 1 27.25 8.08 -16.35
C MET A 1 27.67 7.87 -14.91
N THR A 2 27.28 8.73 -13.97
CA THR A 2 27.46 8.49 -12.54
C THR A 2 26.69 7.24 -12.14
N ALA A 3 27.30 6.34 -11.37
CA ALA A 3 26.63 5.14 -10.88
C ALA A 3 25.36 5.55 -10.08
N LEU A 4 24.26 4.83 -10.28
CA LEU A 4 23.04 5.05 -9.51
C LEU A 4 23.29 4.68 -8.04
N PRO A 5 22.64 5.39 -7.08
CA PRO A 5 22.72 5.03 -5.66
C PRO A 5 22.12 3.64 -5.40
N LEU A 6 22.52 3.00 -4.32
CA LEU A 6 21.88 1.77 -3.84
C LEU A 6 20.39 2.03 -3.58
N TYR A 7 19.52 1.15 -4.07
CA TYR A 7 18.08 1.34 -3.98
C TYR A 7 17.49 0.70 -2.72
N PHE A 8 17.04 1.53 -1.79
CA PHE A 8 16.42 1.14 -0.52
C PHE A 8 15.07 1.84 -0.30
N ASP A 9 14.31 2.07 -1.39
CA ASP A 9 13.00 2.73 -1.35
C ASP A 9 11.89 1.87 -2.00
N TYR A 10 11.94 0.56 -1.75
CA TYR A 10 10.97 -0.41 -2.30
C TYR A 10 9.53 -0.18 -1.80
N ALA A 11 9.33 0.50 -0.67
CA ALA A 11 7.99 0.88 -0.20
C ALA A 11 7.38 2.04 -1.01
N ALA A 12 8.19 2.84 -1.72
CA ALA A 12 7.70 3.85 -2.65
C ALA A 12 7.24 3.21 -3.97
N THR A 13 8.09 2.38 -4.56
CA THR A 13 7.80 1.59 -5.77
C THR A 13 8.85 0.49 -5.93
N THR A 14 8.50 -0.58 -6.63
CA THR A 14 9.45 -1.62 -7.01
C THR A 14 9.78 -1.51 -8.51
N PRO A 15 10.95 -1.97 -8.98
CA PRO A 15 11.11 -2.29 -10.39
C PRO A 15 10.12 -3.40 -10.77
N VAL A 16 9.72 -3.43 -12.03
CA VAL A 16 8.93 -4.55 -12.56
C VAL A 16 9.86 -5.76 -12.70
N ASP A 17 9.41 -6.94 -12.25
CA ASP A 17 10.18 -8.18 -12.43
C ASP A 17 10.31 -8.51 -13.92
N ASP A 18 11.47 -8.97 -14.36
CA ASP A 18 11.74 -9.26 -15.78
C ASP A 18 10.77 -10.30 -16.36
N ARG A 19 10.34 -11.27 -15.53
CA ARG A 19 9.33 -12.27 -15.90
C ARG A 19 7.97 -11.62 -16.14
N VAL A 20 7.62 -10.59 -15.37
CA VAL A 20 6.40 -9.79 -15.55
C VAL A 20 6.50 -8.94 -16.80
N ILE A 21 7.65 -8.31 -17.06
CA ILE A 21 7.89 -7.55 -18.31
C ILE A 21 7.64 -8.45 -19.52
N ALA A 22 8.16 -9.69 -19.51
CA ALA A 22 7.96 -10.64 -20.59
C ALA A 22 6.48 -10.92 -20.88
N THR A 23 5.67 -11.17 -19.83
CA THR A 23 4.21 -11.40 -20.01
C THR A 23 3.47 -10.13 -20.48
N MET A 24 3.90 -8.96 -20.07
CA MET A 24 3.32 -7.69 -20.54
C MET A 24 3.59 -7.47 -22.04
N LEU A 25 4.79 -7.81 -22.53
CA LEU A 25 5.17 -7.66 -23.93
C LEU A 25 4.29 -8.53 -24.85
N GLU A 26 3.82 -9.71 -24.38
CA GLU A 26 2.89 -10.55 -25.11
C GLU A 26 1.54 -9.86 -25.39
N CYS A 27 1.20 -8.80 -24.69
CA CYS A 27 -0.05 -8.08 -24.87
C CYS A 27 0.07 -6.81 -25.75
N LEU A 28 1.28 -6.46 -26.22
CA LEU A 28 1.52 -5.18 -26.94
C LEU A 28 1.69 -5.34 -28.45
N GLY A 29 2.25 -6.47 -28.90
CA GLY A 29 2.58 -6.69 -30.29
C GLY A 29 1.45 -7.29 -31.13
N ARG A 30 1.54 -7.18 -32.46
CA ARG A 30 0.57 -7.74 -33.42
C ARG A 30 0.40 -9.26 -33.32
N GLN A 31 1.37 -9.96 -32.80
CA GLN A 31 1.35 -11.42 -32.61
C GLN A 31 0.78 -11.83 -31.25
N GLY A 32 0.43 -10.87 -30.40
CA GLY A 32 0.02 -11.13 -29.03
C GLY A 32 -1.45 -10.76 -28.74
N HIS A 33 -1.75 -10.53 -27.46
CA HIS A 33 -3.11 -10.30 -26.93
C HIS A 33 -3.50 -8.82 -26.94
N PHE A 34 -3.26 -8.10 -28.08
CA PHE A 34 -3.50 -6.65 -28.17
C PHE A 34 -4.97 -6.26 -28.33
N GLY A 35 -5.86 -7.23 -28.58
CA GLY A 35 -7.27 -6.99 -28.85
C GLY A 35 -8.00 -6.26 -27.70
N ASN A 36 -9.13 -5.61 -28.03
CA ASN A 36 -9.98 -5.06 -26.99
C ASN A 36 -10.77 -6.17 -26.30
N PRO A 37 -10.63 -6.40 -24.98
CA PRO A 37 -11.34 -7.47 -24.26
C PRO A 37 -12.88 -7.39 -24.35
N ALA A 38 -13.44 -6.19 -24.64
CA ALA A 38 -14.88 -5.99 -24.81
C ALA A 38 -15.40 -6.47 -26.19
N SER A 39 -14.51 -6.73 -27.16
CA SER A 39 -14.89 -7.17 -28.51
C SER A 39 -15.15 -8.69 -28.51
N GLY A 40 -16.43 -9.09 -28.43
CA GLY A 40 -16.85 -10.50 -28.44
C GLY A 40 -17.08 -11.10 -29.83
N SER A 41 -16.87 -10.33 -30.92
CA SER A 41 -17.19 -10.79 -32.28
C SER A 41 -16.02 -11.45 -33.04
N HIS A 42 -14.83 -11.50 -32.46
CA HIS A 42 -13.63 -12.05 -33.10
C HIS A 42 -12.58 -12.49 -32.10
N GLY A 43 -11.70 -13.43 -32.51
CA GLY A 43 -10.69 -14.06 -31.67
C GLY A 43 -9.67 -13.12 -31.02
N TYR A 44 -9.39 -11.96 -31.58
CA TYR A 44 -8.48 -10.98 -30.94
C TYR A 44 -9.05 -10.47 -29.61
N GLY A 45 -10.35 -10.14 -29.56
CA GLY A 45 -11.01 -9.73 -28.33
C GLY A 45 -11.12 -10.88 -27.33
N ASP A 46 -11.45 -12.09 -27.81
CA ASP A 46 -11.53 -13.28 -26.96
C ASP A 46 -10.20 -13.61 -26.29
N ASN A 47 -9.09 -13.56 -27.03
CA ASN A 47 -7.75 -13.80 -26.50
C ASN A 47 -7.39 -12.78 -25.40
N ALA A 48 -7.66 -11.50 -25.66
CA ALA A 48 -7.41 -10.44 -24.69
C ALA A 48 -8.28 -10.61 -23.42
N ARG A 49 -9.57 -10.96 -23.59
CA ARG A 49 -10.48 -11.24 -22.46
C ARG A 49 -9.98 -12.42 -21.63
N GLN A 50 -9.58 -13.52 -22.25
CA GLN A 50 -9.02 -14.68 -21.55
C GLN A 50 -7.75 -14.32 -20.77
N ALA A 51 -6.88 -13.46 -21.32
CA ALA A 51 -5.69 -13.00 -20.64
C ALA A 51 -6.04 -12.16 -19.39
N VAL A 52 -7.04 -11.28 -19.51
CA VAL A 52 -7.57 -10.46 -18.40
C VAL A 52 -8.15 -11.37 -17.30
N GLU A 53 -8.98 -12.37 -17.67
CA GLU A 53 -9.60 -13.25 -16.66
C GLU A 53 -8.59 -14.18 -15.98
N ARG A 54 -7.58 -14.66 -16.68
CA ARG A 54 -6.46 -15.38 -16.03
C ARG A 54 -5.73 -14.51 -15.03
N ALA A 55 -5.44 -13.26 -15.37
CA ALA A 55 -4.82 -12.32 -14.45
C ALA A 55 -5.70 -12.05 -13.22
N ARG A 56 -7.02 -11.96 -13.41
CA ARG A 56 -7.99 -11.79 -12.33
C ARG A 56 -7.98 -12.99 -11.37
N GLN A 57 -7.89 -14.20 -11.90
CA GLN A 57 -7.74 -15.42 -11.11
C GLN A 57 -6.45 -15.41 -10.29
N GLN A 58 -5.31 -15.07 -10.91
CA GLN A 58 -4.00 -14.97 -10.23
C GLN A 58 -4.01 -13.97 -9.07
N VAL A 59 -4.67 -12.81 -9.25
CA VAL A 59 -4.84 -11.85 -8.16
C VAL A 59 -5.74 -12.43 -7.06
N GLY A 60 -6.87 -13.05 -7.43
CA GLY A 60 -7.79 -13.69 -6.49
C GLY A 60 -7.11 -14.80 -5.68
N GLU A 61 -6.27 -15.63 -6.31
CA GLU A 61 -5.50 -16.69 -5.64
C GLU A 61 -4.57 -16.15 -4.55
N LEU A 62 -3.83 -15.07 -4.84
CA LEU A 62 -2.90 -14.48 -3.84
C LEU A 62 -3.64 -13.93 -2.62
N VAL A 63 -4.84 -13.36 -2.81
CA VAL A 63 -5.57 -12.70 -1.72
C VAL A 63 -6.72 -13.56 -1.15
N GLY A 64 -6.87 -14.81 -1.63
CA GLY A 64 -7.91 -15.73 -1.18
C GLY A 64 -9.33 -15.22 -1.50
N ALA A 65 -9.54 -14.61 -2.67
CA ALA A 65 -10.82 -14.06 -3.09
C ALA A 65 -11.32 -14.70 -4.39
N PRO A 66 -12.66 -14.83 -4.60
CA PRO A 66 -13.23 -15.16 -5.89
C PRO A 66 -12.82 -14.11 -6.94
N ALA A 67 -12.46 -14.53 -8.14
CA ALA A 67 -12.00 -13.63 -9.20
C ALA A 67 -13.05 -12.56 -9.55
N GLU A 68 -14.32 -12.95 -9.60
CA GLU A 68 -15.46 -12.06 -9.89
C GLU A 68 -15.71 -10.99 -8.84
N SER A 69 -15.08 -11.08 -7.67
CA SER A 69 -15.14 -10.05 -6.63
C SER A 69 -14.10 -8.93 -6.80
N LEU A 70 -13.25 -9.03 -7.81
CA LEU A 70 -12.19 -8.06 -8.08
C LEU A 70 -12.61 -7.10 -9.19
N VAL A 71 -12.39 -5.81 -8.97
CA VAL A 71 -12.63 -4.70 -9.92
C VAL A 71 -11.30 -4.06 -10.26
N TRP A 72 -10.94 -4.02 -11.54
CA TRP A 72 -9.71 -3.38 -12.00
C TRP A 72 -9.77 -1.85 -11.87
N THR A 73 -8.68 -1.28 -11.38
CA THR A 73 -8.51 0.18 -11.20
C THR A 73 -7.13 0.60 -11.71
N SER A 74 -6.83 1.89 -11.71
CA SER A 74 -5.50 2.40 -12.09
C SER A 74 -4.45 2.31 -10.97
N GLY A 75 -4.82 1.82 -9.78
CA GLY A 75 -3.95 1.71 -8.61
C GLY A 75 -4.72 1.85 -7.30
N ALA A 76 -4.02 1.69 -6.18
CA ALA A 76 -4.64 1.78 -4.85
C ALA A 76 -5.34 3.12 -4.60
N THR A 77 -4.85 4.23 -5.14
CA THR A 77 -5.51 5.53 -5.00
C THR A 77 -6.92 5.53 -5.60
N GLU A 78 -7.10 4.99 -6.83
CA GLU A 78 -8.43 4.85 -7.42
C GLU A 78 -9.27 3.84 -6.65
N SER A 79 -8.70 2.71 -6.22
CA SER A 79 -9.40 1.71 -5.42
C SER A 79 -9.92 2.29 -4.10
N ASN A 80 -9.10 3.06 -3.38
CA ASN A 80 -9.50 3.75 -2.15
C ASN A 80 -10.62 4.78 -2.41
N ASN A 81 -10.51 5.58 -3.48
CA ASN A 81 -11.57 6.53 -3.85
C ASN A 81 -12.87 5.81 -4.21
N LEU A 82 -12.80 4.74 -4.99
CA LEU A 82 -13.98 3.94 -5.35
C LEU A 82 -14.64 3.34 -4.10
N ALA A 83 -13.84 2.77 -3.19
CA ALA A 83 -14.37 2.21 -1.95
C ALA A 83 -15.04 3.28 -1.07
N LEU A 84 -14.31 4.35 -0.74
CA LEU A 84 -14.77 5.37 0.21
C LEU A 84 -15.93 6.20 -0.34
N LYS A 85 -15.74 6.78 -1.52
CA LYS A 85 -16.74 7.64 -2.16
C LYS A 85 -17.92 6.83 -2.70
N GLY A 86 -17.65 5.64 -3.24
CA GLY A 86 -18.70 4.78 -3.78
C GLY A 86 -19.66 4.31 -2.68
N VAL A 87 -19.12 3.91 -1.51
CA VAL A 87 -19.96 3.55 -0.34
C VAL A 87 -20.71 4.78 0.19
N ALA A 88 -20.04 5.91 0.33
CA ALA A 88 -20.65 7.14 0.82
C ALA A 88 -21.82 7.59 -0.06
N GLN A 89 -21.68 7.51 -1.38
CA GLN A 89 -22.71 7.90 -2.35
C GLN A 89 -23.87 6.90 -2.45
N ALA A 90 -23.61 5.62 -2.18
CA ALA A 90 -24.64 4.58 -2.16
C ALA A 90 -25.45 4.58 -0.87
N SER A 91 -24.95 5.25 0.19
CA SER A 91 -25.63 5.32 1.47
C SER A 91 -26.93 6.12 1.36
N ASP A 92 -28.00 5.58 1.91
CA ASP A 92 -29.17 6.38 2.26
C ASP A 92 -28.76 7.45 3.28
N MET A 93 -29.52 8.54 3.36
CA MET A 93 -29.18 9.72 4.19
C MET A 93 -29.09 9.43 5.69
N GLY A 94 -29.34 8.17 6.13
CA GLY A 94 -29.39 7.78 7.54
C GLY A 94 -28.03 7.44 8.17
N ARG A 95 -27.02 7.05 7.36
CA ARG A 95 -25.68 6.71 7.87
C ARG A 95 -24.63 7.60 7.23
N ARG A 96 -24.00 8.46 8.02
CA ARG A 96 -23.03 9.46 7.52
C ARG A 96 -21.73 9.48 8.33
N HIS A 97 -21.53 8.56 9.24
CA HIS A 97 -20.32 8.48 10.05
C HIS A 97 -19.33 7.47 9.47
N ILE A 98 -18.06 7.87 9.39
CA ILE A 98 -16.93 7.03 8.93
C ILE A 98 -15.84 7.09 10.00
N VAL A 99 -15.24 5.94 10.31
CA VAL A 99 -14.09 5.83 11.21
C VAL A 99 -12.84 5.55 10.40
N SER A 100 -11.77 6.28 10.65
CA SER A 100 -10.46 6.06 10.03
C SER A 100 -9.33 6.48 10.96
N SER A 101 -8.07 6.42 10.52
CA SER A 101 -6.93 6.77 11.37
C SER A 101 -6.09 7.92 10.81
N ARG A 102 -5.32 8.57 11.71
CA ARG A 102 -4.32 9.58 11.34
C ARG A 102 -3.11 8.98 10.63
N LEU A 103 -2.97 7.65 10.63
CA LEU A 103 -1.85 6.95 10.00
C LEU A 103 -2.07 6.63 8.52
N GLU A 104 -3.27 6.88 7.98
CA GLU A 104 -3.62 6.50 6.63
C GLU A 104 -2.78 7.19 5.55
N HIS A 105 -2.66 6.54 4.40
CA HIS A 105 -2.09 7.15 3.20
C HIS A 105 -2.97 8.32 2.73
N LYS A 106 -2.37 9.33 2.09
CA LYS A 106 -3.10 10.51 1.58
C LYS A 106 -4.27 10.16 0.66
N ALA A 107 -4.19 9.07 -0.09
CA ALA A 107 -5.31 8.61 -0.92
C ALA A 107 -6.59 8.30 -0.10
N VAL A 108 -6.45 7.93 1.17
CA VAL A 108 -7.55 7.75 2.11
C VAL A 108 -7.87 9.05 2.82
N LEU A 109 -6.86 9.72 3.41
CA LEU A 109 -7.06 10.98 4.15
C LEU A 109 -7.77 12.06 3.32
N ASP A 110 -7.25 12.34 2.12
CA ASP A 110 -7.78 13.41 1.27
C ASP A 110 -9.18 13.04 0.74
N SER A 111 -9.45 11.75 0.48
CA SER A 111 -10.79 11.28 0.12
C SER A 111 -11.80 11.46 1.26
N LEU A 112 -11.40 11.17 2.50
CA LEU A 112 -12.25 11.36 3.67
C LEU A 112 -12.45 12.84 4.01
N LEU A 113 -11.43 13.68 3.84
CA LEU A 113 -11.57 15.14 3.98
C LEU A 113 -12.56 15.70 2.95
N GLU A 114 -12.57 15.17 1.73
CA GLU A 114 -13.57 15.56 0.73
C GLU A 114 -14.97 15.10 1.14
N LEU A 115 -15.14 13.88 1.64
CA LEU A 115 -16.44 13.43 2.17
C LEU A 115 -16.89 14.25 3.37
N GLN A 116 -15.95 14.71 4.22
CA GLN A 116 -16.28 15.62 5.33
C GLN A 116 -16.83 16.95 4.82
N ARG A 117 -16.30 17.52 3.73
CA ARG A 117 -16.86 18.71 3.08
C ARG A 117 -18.28 18.47 2.53
N GLN A 118 -18.58 17.21 2.16
CA GLN A 118 -19.90 16.79 1.68
C GLN A 118 -20.87 16.44 2.84
N GLY A 119 -20.47 16.70 4.10
CA GLY A 119 -21.30 16.54 5.29
C GLY A 119 -21.25 15.14 5.93
N PHE A 120 -20.26 14.30 5.62
CA PHE A 120 -19.97 13.11 6.38
C PHE A 120 -19.22 13.49 7.66
N ASP A 121 -19.49 12.77 8.75
CA ASP A 121 -18.76 12.91 10.01
C ASP A 121 -17.62 11.88 10.06
N ILE A 122 -16.39 12.34 10.30
CA ILE A 122 -15.21 11.48 10.31
C ILE A 122 -14.63 11.43 11.72
N THR A 123 -14.61 10.24 12.33
CA THR A 123 -13.81 10.01 13.55
C THR A 123 -12.41 9.56 13.16
N TRP A 124 -11.43 10.36 13.54
CA TRP A 124 -10.01 10.09 13.34
C TRP A 124 -9.43 9.41 14.58
N LEU A 125 -9.07 8.14 14.44
CA LEU A 125 -8.38 7.39 15.49
C LEU A 125 -6.93 7.85 15.60
N GLU A 126 -6.49 8.09 16.82
CA GLU A 126 -5.09 8.33 17.12
C GLU A 126 -4.38 7.00 17.39
N PRO A 127 -3.15 6.80 16.88
CA PRO A 127 -2.36 5.62 17.21
C PRO A 127 -1.86 5.68 18.66
N ASP A 128 -1.48 4.51 19.18
CA ASP A 128 -0.66 4.47 20.38
C ASP A 128 0.81 4.88 20.09
N ALA A 129 1.64 4.97 21.13
CA ALA A 129 3.04 5.35 21.02
C ALA A 129 3.89 4.39 20.13
N ALA A 130 3.39 3.18 19.89
CA ALA A 130 3.99 2.19 19.00
C ALA A 130 3.50 2.32 17.54
N GLY A 131 2.59 3.25 17.24
CA GLY A 131 2.02 3.44 15.90
C GLY A 131 1.01 2.35 15.53
N LEU A 132 0.27 1.83 16.50
CA LEU A 132 -0.75 0.81 16.30
C LEU A 132 -2.15 1.39 16.57
N ILE A 133 -3.12 0.98 15.77
CA ILE A 133 -4.54 1.24 16.03
C ILE A 133 -5.11 0.02 16.76
N GLN A 134 -5.52 0.24 17.99
CA GLN A 134 -6.05 -0.83 18.83
C GLN A 134 -7.52 -1.16 18.49
N PRO A 135 -7.92 -2.45 18.43
CA PRO A 135 -9.30 -2.85 18.13
C PRO A 135 -10.34 -2.24 19.10
N GLU A 136 -9.96 -1.98 20.34
CA GLU A 136 -10.80 -1.34 21.36
C GLU A 136 -11.12 0.10 21.00
N ALA A 137 -10.16 0.85 20.48
CA ALA A 137 -10.36 2.24 20.04
C ALA A 137 -11.38 2.31 18.89
N VAL A 138 -11.31 1.34 17.95
CA VAL A 138 -12.31 1.22 16.88
C VAL A 138 -13.70 0.95 17.47
N SER A 139 -13.82 -0.01 18.41
CA SER A 139 -15.12 -0.33 19.03
C SER A 139 -15.75 0.88 19.74
N GLN A 140 -14.94 1.68 20.42
CA GLN A 140 -15.39 2.89 21.10
C GLN A 140 -15.82 4.00 20.13
N ALA A 141 -15.25 4.03 18.93
CA ALA A 141 -15.58 5.01 17.90
C ALA A 141 -16.85 4.64 17.09
N LEU A 142 -17.31 3.39 17.14
CA LEU A 142 -18.51 2.96 16.42
C LEU A 142 -19.77 3.61 17.01
N ARG A 143 -20.62 4.17 16.12
CA ARG A 143 -21.90 4.83 16.44
C ARG A 143 -23.03 4.18 15.64
N ALA A 144 -24.25 4.35 16.06
CA ALA A 144 -25.43 3.79 15.40
C ALA A 144 -25.51 4.17 13.88
N ASP A 145 -24.98 5.35 13.53
CA ASP A 145 -24.92 5.85 12.15
C ASP A 145 -23.56 5.57 11.44
N THR A 146 -22.69 4.71 12.02
CA THR A 146 -21.43 4.34 11.36
C THR A 146 -21.72 3.51 10.11
N LEU A 147 -21.26 4.05 8.97
CA LEU A 147 -21.39 3.44 7.65
C LEU A 147 -20.19 2.56 7.30
N LEU A 148 -18.99 3.05 7.58
CA LEU A 148 -17.74 2.48 7.11
C LEU A 148 -16.62 2.69 8.12
N VAL A 149 -15.76 1.69 8.27
CA VAL A 149 -14.43 1.80 8.89
C VAL A 149 -13.39 1.58 7.80
N SER A 150 -12.41 2.47 7.70
CA SER A 150 -11.33 2.38 6.70
C SER A 150 -9.98 2.50 7.37
N LEU A 151 -9.18 1.41 7.32
CA LEU A 151 -7.85 1.35 7.92
C LEU A 151 -6.86 0.65 6.99
N MET A 152 -5.60 1.08 7.00
CA MET A 152 -4.55 0.38 6.29
C MET A 152 -4.07 -0.87 7.05
N MET A 153 -3.73 -1.92 6.31
CA MET A 153 -3.21 -3.16 6.89
C MET A 153 -1.75 -3.05 7.30
N VAL A 154 -0.95 -2.34 6.51
CA VAL A 154 0.47 -2.09 6.75
C VAL A 154 0.76 -0.61 6.54
N ASN A 155 1.31 0.05 7.55
CA ASN A 155 1.69 1.45 7.40
C ASN A 155 2.88 1.61 6.45
N ASN A 156 2.75 2.47 5.45
CA ASN A 156 3.74 2.67 4.39
C ASN A 156 5.01 3.39 4.85
N GLU A 157 4.99 4.06 6.00
CA GLU A 157 6.15 4.75 6.56
C GLU A 157 6.81 3.94 7.68
N LEU A 158 6.04 3.42 8.61
CA LEU A 158 6.53 2.69 9.78
C LEU A 158 6.76 1.20 9.50
N GLY A 159 5.98 0.61 8.60
CA GLY A 159 5.92 -0.84 8.41
C GLY A 159 5.08 -1.57 9.47
N THR A 160 4.45 -0.85 10.41
CA THR A 160 3.62 -1.43 11.47
C THR A 160 2.34 -2.07 10.90
N LEU A 161 1.84 -3.09 11.60
CA LEU A 161 0.67 -3.88 11.21
C LEU A 161 -0.55 -3.46 12.01
N THR A 162 -1.68 -3.31 11.33
CA THR A 162 -3.00 -3.16 11.96
C THR A 162 -3.67 -4.53 12.00
N ASP A 163 -4.24 -4.93 13.14
CA ASP A 163 -5.02 -6.17 13.28
C ASP A 163 -6.41 -5.99 12.64
N VAL A 164 -6.41 -5.95 11.30
CA VAL A 164 -7.64 -5.75 10.51
C VAL A 164 -8.61 -6.92 10.64
N ALA A 165 -8.16 -8.10 11.06
CA ALA A 165 -9.02 -9.26 11.27
C ALA A 165 -9.89 -9.09 12.52
N SER A 166 -9.27 -8.81 13.68
CA SER A 166 -10.01 -8.54 14.93
C SER A 166 -10.88 -7.29 14.82
N ILE A 167 -10.39 -6.23 14.18
CA ILE A 167 -11.17 -5.02 13.93
C ILE A 167 -12.36 -5.33 13.03
N GLY A 168 -12.16 -6.05 11.92
CA GLY A 168 -13.22 -6.41 11.00
C GLY A 168 -14.34 -7.24 11.65
N GLN A 169 -14.01 -8.14 12.59
CA GLN A 169 -15.02 -8.87 13.37
C GLN A 169 -15.92 -7.92 14.16
N ARG A 170 -15.34 -6.92 14.82
CA ARG A 170 -16.10 -5.92 15.61
C ARG A 170 -16.94 -5.02 14.70
N VAL A 171 -16.39 -4.57 13.57
CA VAL A 171 -17.10 -3.75 12.58
C VAL A 171 -18.26 -4.52 11.96
N ARG A 172 -18.05 -5.79 11.62
CA ARG A 172 -19.09 -6.67 11.08
C ARG A 172 -20.21 -6.92 12.08
N ALA A 173 -19.88 -7.17 13.36
CA ALA A 173 -20.85 -7.34 14.43
C ALA A 173 -21.70 -6.08 14.65
N HIS A 174 -21.13 -4.91 14.44
CA HIS A 174 -21.82 -3.61 14.49
C HIS A 174 -22.75 -3.38 13.28
N GLY A 175 -22.50 -4.02 12.14
CA GLY A 175 -23.24 -3.85 10.89
C GLY A 175 -22.70 -2.77 9.94
N ALA A 176 -21.56 -2.13 10.26
CA ALA A 176 -20.82 -1.25 9.36
C ALA A 176 -20.02 -2.05 8.32
N LEU A 177 -19.55 -1.41 7.24
CA LEU A 177 -18.64 -2.00 6.28
C LEU A 177 -17.18 -1.79 6.72
N MET A 178 -16.29 -2.73 6.35
CA MET A 178 -14.85 -2.65 6.60
C MET A 178 -14.10 -2.53 5.27
N HIS A 179 -13.40 -1.40 5.07
CA HIS A 179 -12.44 -1.19 3.99
C HIS A 179 -11.00 -1.29 4.52
N VAL A 180 -10.12 -1.92 3.76
CA VAL A 180 -8.69 -2.04 4.08
C VAL A 180 -7.83 -1.57 2.91
N ASP A 181 -6.94 -0.61 3.14
CA ASP A 181 -5.84 -0.33 2.21
C ASP A 181 -4.72 -1.37 2.42
N ALA A 182 -4.58 -2.29 1.45
CA ALA A 182 -3.59 -3.36 1.47
C ALA A 182 -2.43 -3.11 0.50
N ALA A 183 -2.23 -1.88 0.02
CA ALA A 183 -1.20 -1.56 -0.97
C ALA A 183 0.22 -1.96 -0.53
N GLN A 184 0.51 -1.95 0.78
CA GLN A 184 1.80 -2.38 1.34
C GLN A 184 1.80 -3.85 1.81
N ALA A 185 0.67 -4.54 1.81
CA ALA A 185 0.53 -5.87 2.38
C ALA A 185 0.73 -7.01 1.37
N THR A 186 0.30 -6.80 0.10
CA THR A 186 0.35 -7.82 -0.96
C THR A 186 1.75 -8.36 -1.19
N GLY A 187 1.87 -9.69 -1.24
CA GLY A 187 3.14 -10.40 -1.41
C GLY A 187 4.07 -10.37 -0.17
N LYS A 188 3.69 -9.68 0.91
CA LYS A 188 4.46 -9.56 2.16
C LYS A 188 3.77 -10.26 3.34
N LEU A 189 2.45 -10.27 3.33
CA LEU A 189 1.61 -10.92 4.34
C LEU A 189 0.67 -11.92 3.67
N ASN A 190 0.28 -12.94 4.42
CA ASN A 190 -0.79 -13.83 4.00
C ASN A 190 -2.14 -13.11 4.12
N ILE A 191 -2.86 -13.00 3.02
CA ILE A 191 -4.21 -12.44 2.95
C ILE A 191 -5.15 -13.57 2.50
N ASP A 192 -6.20 -13.84 3.26
CA ASP A 192 -7.25 -14.79 2.88
C ASP A 192 -8.63 -14.19 3.11
N LEU A 193 -9.15 -13.53 2.08
CA LEU A 193 -10.44 -12.84 2.12
C LEU A 193 -11.65 -13.76 2.25
N ARG A 194 -11.48 -15.08 2.09
CA ARG A 194 -12.54 -16.07 2.41
C ARG A 194 -12.80 -16.13 3.90
N HIS A 195 -11.80 -15.88 4.73
CA HIS A 195 -11.86 -16.01 6.18
C HIS A 195 -11.74 -14.68 6.92
N MET A 196 -11.22 -13.64 6.26
CA MET A 196 -11.13 -12.30 6.87
C MET A 196 -12.46 -11.55 6.76
N PRO A 197 -12.93 -10.91 7.83
CA PRO A 197 -14.19 -10.17 7.85
C PRO A 197 -14.03 -8.77 7.23
N ILE A 198 -13.59 -8.71 5.98
CA ILE A 198 -13.33 -7.51 5.19
C ILE A 198 -14.36 -7.42 4.06
N ASP A 199 -14.90 -6.23 3.82
CA ASP A 199 -15.90 -6.00 2.79
C ASP A 199 -15.31 -5.37 1.52
N LEU A 200 -14.26 -4.55 1.67
CA LEU A 200 -13.54 -3.88 0.59
C LEU A 200 -12.04 -3.91 0.87
N MET A 201 -11.22 -4.22 -0.14
CA MET A 201 -9.76 -4.19 0.03
C MET A 201 -9.08 -3.65 -1.24
N SER A 202 -8.21 -2.66 -1.05
CA SER A 202 -7.51 -1.96 -2.14
C SER A 202 -6.11 -2.51 -2.37
N PHE A 203 -5.75 -2.74 -3.64
CA PHE A 203 -4.46 -3.29 -4.05
C PHE A 203 -3.77 -2.43 -5.10
N SER A 204 -2.44 -2.52 -5.15
CA SER A 204 -1.60 -1.89 -6.16
C SER A 204 -0.53 -2.86 -6.68
N ALA A 205 -0.28 -2.87 -7.99
CA ALA A 205 0.71 -3.77 -8.57
C ALA A 205 2.15 -3.32 -8.34
N HIS A 206 2.43 -2.01 -8.40
CA HIS A 206 3.79 -1.48 -8.40
C HIS A 206 4.55 -1.57 -7.08
N LYS A 207 3.93 -2.12 -6.04
CA LYS A 207 4.56 -2.43 -4.74
C LYS A 207 4.80 -3.93 -4.55
N THR A 208 4.46 -4.70 -5.59
CA THR A 208 4.59 -6.17 -5.64
C THR A 208 5.25 -6.59 -6.96
N TYR A 209 6.22 -5.80 -7.43
CA TYR A 209 7.01 -6.03 -8.66
C TYR A 209 6.19 -6.10 -9.95
N GLY A 210 4.99 -5.53 -9.93
CA GLY A 210 4.14 -5.30 -11.08
C GLY A 210 4.26 -3.88 -11.65
N PRO A 211 3.55 -3.59 -12.76
CA PRO A 211 3.60 -2.28 -13.40
C PRO A 211 2.88 -1.20 -12.59
N LYS A 212 3.30 0.06 -12.78
CA LYS A 212 2.55 1.24 -12.36
C LYS A 212 1.27 1.38 -13.21
N GLY A 213 0.27 2.09 -12.70
CA GLY A 213 -0.94 2.41 -13.46
C GLY A 213 -2.00 1.30 -13.45
N ILE A 214 -1.86 0.30 -12.59
CA ILE A 214 -2.85 -0.77 -12.37
C ILE A 214 -2.95 -1.13 -10.90
N GLY A 215 -4.17 -1.41 -10.45
CA GLY A 215 -4.54 -1.94 -9.15
C GLY A 215 -5.86 -2.68 -9.24
N ALA A 216 -6.36 -3.09 -8.11
CA ALA A 216 -7.67 -3.72 -8.00
C ALA A 216 -8.35 -3.34 -6.68
N LEU A 217 -9.70 -3.36 -6.70
CA LEU A 217 -10.53 -3.32 -5.51
C LEU A 217 -11.22 -4.68 -5.36
N TYR A 218 -11.04 -5.33 -4.22
CA TYR A 218 -11.92 -6.42 -3.80
C TYR A 218 -13.24 -5.84 -3.30
N VAL A 219 -14.35 -6.40 -3.79
CA VAL A 219 -15.71 -6.04 -3.41
C VAL A 219 -16.42 -7.30 -2.91
N GLY A 220 -16.47 -7.43 -1.60
CA GLY A 220 -17.15 -8.53 -0.92
C GLY A 220 -18.68 -8.46 -1.08
N GLU A 221 -19.36 -9.57 -0.80
CA GLU A 221 -20.80 -9.71 -1.01
C GLU A 221 -21.62 -8.61 -0.33
N ARG A 222 -21.26 -8.25 0.92
CA ARG A 222 -21.95 -7.18 1.67
C ARG A 222 -21.81 -5.79 1.05
N ALA A 223 -20.73 -5.55 0.30
CA ALA A 223 -20.45 -4.25 -0.33
C ALA A 223 -21.01 -4.15 -1.75
N ARG A 224 -21.36 -5.24 -2.43
CA ARG A 224 -21.79 -5.23 -3.85
C ARG A 224 -22.98 -4.31 -4.12
N GLY A 225 -23.99 -4.30 -3.25
CA GLY A 225 -25.15 -3.42 -3.37
C GLY A 225 -24.98 -2.03 -2.77
N ALA A 226 -23.85 -1.78 -2.11
CA ALA A 226 -23.54 -0.57 -1.37
C ALA A 226 -22.36 0.21 -1.97
N LEU A 227 -22.12 0.09 -3.28
CA LEU A 227 -21.01 0.73 -3.97
C LEU A 227 -21.45 1.37 -5.27
N HIS A 228 -21.33 2.71 -5.39
CA HIS A 228 -21.58 3.44 -6.62
C HIS A 228 -20.29 3.67 -7.41
N ALA A 229 -20.39 3.54 -8.74
CA ALA A 229 -19.29 3.82 -9.66
C ALA A 229 -18.81 5.28 -9.55
N GLN A 230 -17.50 5.50 -9.63
CA GLN A 230 -16.90 6.83 -9.68
C GLN A 230 -16.52 7.23 -11.11
N ILE A 231 -16.33 6.23 -12.00
CA ILE A 231 -15.99 6.44 -13.41
C ILE A 231 -17.07 5.77 -14.26
N HIS A 232 -17.84 6.58 -14.99
CA HIS A 232 -18.96 6.16 -15.82
C HIS A 232 -18.53 6.01 -17.29
N GLY A 233 -19.24 5.17 -18.06
CA GLY A 233 -18.96 4.90 -19.48
C GLY A 233 -19.56 3.59 -19.95
N GLY A 234 -18.79 2.75 -20.65
CA GLY A 234 -19.25 1.52 -21.31
C GLY A 234 -19.62 0.34 -20.39
N GLY A 235 -19.79 0.53 -19.08
CA GLY A 235 -20.28 -0.50 -18.16
C GLY A 235 -19.29 -1.63 -17.84
N HIS A 236 -17.98 -1.42 -18.07
CA HIS A 236 -16.96 -2.39 -17.73
C HIS A 236 -16.91 -2.66 -16.21
N GLU A 237 -16.27 -3.76 -15.82
CA GLU A 237 -16.12 -4.14 -14.42
C GLU A 237 -17.47 -4.17 -13.67
N GLN A 238 -18.46 -4.81 -14.26
CA GLN A 238 -19.83 -4.96 -13.71
C GLN A 238 -20.51 -3.59 -13.47
N GLY A 239 -20.14 -2.56 -14.25
CA GLY A 239 -20.65 -1.20 -14.10
C GLY A 239 -19.96 -0.35 -13.03
N LEU A 240 -19.05 -0.93 -12.25
CA LEU A 240 -18.36 -0.23 -11.15
C LEU A 240 -17.19 0.63 -11.62
N ARG A 241 -16.56 0.27 -12.75
CA ARG A 241 -15.45 1.06 -13.30
C ARG A 241 -15.38 0.94 -14.81
N SER A 242 -15.81 1.98 -15.47
CA SER A 242 -15.82 2.03 -16.94
C SER A 242 -14.47 2.43 -17.53
N GLY A 243 -14.21 1.99 -18.75
CA GLY A 243 -12.99 2.27 -19.54
C GLY A 243 -12.39 1.01 -20.10
N THR A 244 -11.84 1.08 -21.32
CA THR A 244 -11.18 -0.05 -21.98
C THR A 244 -10.08 -0.61 -21.06
N LEU A 245 -10.11 -1.91 -20.83
CA LEU A 245 -9.16 -2.57 -19.94
C LEU A 245 -7.76 -2.58 -20.53
N ALA A 246 -6.77 -2.17 -19.76
CA ALA A 246 -5.36 -2.14 -20.14
C ALA A 246 -4.76 -3.55 -20.03
N THR A 247 -4.99 -4.41 -21.00
CA THR A 247 -4.67 -5.85 -20.98
C THR A 247 -3.22 -6.10 -20.52
N HIS A 248 -2.25 -5.37 -21.04
CA HIS A 248 -0.83 -5.54 -20.69
C HIS A 248 -0.52 -5.21 -19.21
N GLN A 249 -1.16 -4.20 -18.64
CA GLN A 249 -0.97 -3.85 -17.23
C GLN A 249 -1.69 -4.86 -16.31
N ILE A 250 -2.87 -5.30 -16.69
CA ILE A 250 -3.66 -6.31 -15.96
C ILE A 250 -2.89 -7.63 -15.90
N VAL A 251 -2.38 -8.11 -17.06
CA VAL A 251 -1.57 -9.32 -17.14
C VAL A 251 -0.29 -9.18 -16.34
N GLY A 252 0.34 -7.99 -16.37
CA GLY A 252 1.48 -7.68 -15.52
C GLY A 252 1.17 -7.76 -14.02
N MET A 253 0.02 -7.25 -13.58
CA MET A 253 -0.41 -7.38 -12.17
C MET A 253 -0.68 -8.84 -11.80
N GLY A 254 -1.40 -9.60 -12.63
CA GLY A 254 -1.65 -11.02 -12.41
C GLY A 254 -0.37 -11.83 -12.27
N SER A 255 0.56 -11.66 -13.22
CA SER A 255 1.87 -12.32 -13.20
C SER A 255 2.68 -11.96 -11.95
N ALA A 256 2.73 -10.68 -11.56
CA ALA A 256 3.43 -10.22 -10.36
C ALA A 256 2.86 -10.85 -9.09
N PHE A 257 1.53 -10.96 -9.00
CA PHE A 257 0.84 -11.54 -7.85
C PHE A 257 1.03 -13.07 -7.80
N ALA A 258 1.01 -13.76 -8.93
CA ALA A 258 1.32 -15.19 -9.00
C ALA A 258 2.76 -15.48 -8.52
N LEU A 259 3.75 -14.70 -8.99
CA LEU A 259 5.13 -14.82 -8.54
C LEU A 259 5.26 -14.50 -7.03
N ALA A 260 4.56 -13.47 -6.55
CA ALA A 260 4.56 -13.14 -5.14
C ALA A 260 4.01 -14.31 -4.29
N GLY A 261 2.92 -14.96 -4.71
CA GLY A 261 2.37 -16.12 -4.02
C GLY A 261 3.35 -17.30 -3.96
N ALA A 262 4.02 -17.58 -5.07
CA ALA A 262 4.99 -18.67 -5.14
C ALA A 262 6.27 -18.44 -4.32
N GLU A 263 6.72 -17.18 -4.19
CA GLU A 263 8.02 -16.82 -3.62
C GLU A 263 7.92 -16.19 -2.22
N GLN A 264 6.71 -15.86 -1.72
CA GLN A 264 6.48 -15.08 -0.50
C GLN A 264 7.24 -15.63 0.73
N ALA A 265 7.15 -16.93 0.99
CA ALA A 265 7.76 -17.51 2.18
C ALA A 265 9.30 -17.39 2.17
N ALA A 266 9.92 -17.71 1.04
CA ALA A 266 11.36 -17.63 0.86
C ALA A 266 11.84 -16.16 0.87
N GLU A 267 11.13 -15.27 0.18
CA GLU A 267 11.46 -13.84 0.13
C GLU A 267 11.32 -13.19 1.53
N THR A 268 10.26 -13.51 2.26
CA THR A 268 10.03 -12.99 3.62
C THR A 268 11.13 -13.44 4.58
N ALA A 269 11.54 -14.71 4.54
CA ALA A 269 12.63 -15.22 5.37
C ALA A 269 13.96 -14.53 5.05
N ARG A 270 14.30 -14.43 3.76
CA ARG A 270 15.53 -13.78 3.29
C ARG A 270 15.57 -12.29 3.65
N LEU A 271 14.51 -11.56 3.34
CA LEU A 271 14.44 -10.13 3.65
C LEU A 271 14.37 -9.88 5.16
N GLY A 272 13.77 -10.80 5.92
CA GLY A 272 13.76 -10.76 7.37
C GLY A 272 15.18 -10.80 7.96
N ALA A 273 16.03 -11.71 7.47
CA ALA A 273 17.43 -11.80 7.88
C ALA A 273 18.24 -10.54 7.51
N LEU A 274 18.09 -10.04 6.28
CA LEU A 274 18.76 -8.81 5.83
C LEU A 274 18.30 -7.57 6.63
N SER A 275 17.02 -7.46 6.90
CA SER A 275 16.45 -6.35 7.69
C SER A 275 16.91 -6.40 9.14
N MET A 276 17.00 -7.59 9.74
CA MET A 276 17.52 -7.77 11.10
C MET A 276 18.98 -7.31 11.18
N ARG A 277 19.82 -7.73 10.25
CA ARG A 277 21.22 -7.32 10.14
C ARG A 277 21.37 -5.80 10.05
N LEU A 278 20.58 -5.18 9.15
CA LEU A 278 20.58 -3.72 8.97
C LEU A 278 20.12 -3.00 10.24
N ARG A 279 19.01 -3.48 10.84
CA ARG A 279 18.43 -2.88 12.05
C ARG A 279 19.39 -2.94 13.23
N GLU A 280 19.99 -4.09 13.49
CA GLU A 280 20.95 -4.27 14.58
C GLU A 280 22.18 -3.37 14.40
N GLY A 281 22.74 -3.32 13.19
CA GLY A 281 23.87 -2.44 12.90
C GLY A 281 23.56 -0.97 13.15
N LEU A 282 22.36 -0.50 12.71
CA LEU A 282 21.97 0.89 12.85
C LEU A 282 21.58 1.27 14.30
N LEU A 283 20.85 0.41 15.01
CA LEU A 283 20.44 0.70 16.40
C LEU A 283 21.59 0.67 17.39
N ASN A 284 22.74 0.10 17.05
CA ASN A 284 23.96 0.20 17.83
C ASN A 284 24.68 1.55 17.67
N LEU A 285 24.26 2.39 16.71
CA LEU A 285 24.83 3.72 16.54
C LEU A 285 24.21 4.71 17.53
N PRO A 286 25.01 5.57 18.18
CA PRO A 286 24.49 6.60 19.09
C PRO A 286 23.47 7.54 18.40
N GLY A 287 22.34 7.79 19.04
CA GLY A 287 21.32 8.70 18.55
C GLY A 287 20.49 8.15 17.40
N VAL A 288 20.53 6.86 17.10
CA VAL A 288 19.65 6.20 16.13
C VAL A 288 18.54 5.46 16.87
N HIS A 289 17.29 5.75 16.52
CA HIS A 289 16.11 5.17 17.15
C HIS A 289 15.13 4.64 16.12
N LEU A 290 14.48 3.51 16.41
CA LEU A 290 13.40 2.97 15.61
C LEU A 290 12.09 3.70 15.92
N ASN A 291 11.39 4.16 14.89
CA ASN A 291 10.03 4.68 15.01
C ASN A 291 9.01 3.56 14.77
N GLY A 292 7.95 3.56 15.58
CA GLY A 292 6.89 2.54 15.53
C GLY A 292 7.23 1.24 16.25
N CYS A 293 6.29 0.29 16.23
CA CYS A 293 6.40 -0.98 16.94
C CYS A 293 7.59 -1.82 16.45
N ALA A 294 8.37 -2.35 17.37
CA ALA A 294 9.54 -3.17 17.06
C ALA A 294 9.19 -4.61 16.62
N THR A 295 8.01 -5.10 17.00
CA THR A 295 7.59 -6.50 16.81
C THR A 295 6.41 -6.66 15.84
N HIS A 296 5.36 -5.84 15.96
CA HIS A 296 4.18 -5.90 15.09
C HIS A 296 4.41 -5.07 13.81
N ARG A 297 5.26 -5.59 12.93
CA ARG A 297 5.66 -4.92 11.69
C ARG A 297 6.10 -5.91 10.62
N ILE A 298 6.07 -5.49 9.36
CA ILE A 298 6.76 -6.21 8.28
C ILE A 298 8.27 -5.99 8.39
N ALA A 299 9.05 -7.00 8.01
CA ALA A 299 10.51 -6.90 8.03
C ALA A 299 11.07 -5.94 6.97
N HIS A 300 10.36 -5.77 5.86
CA HIS A 300 10.82 -5.05 4.66
C HIS A 300 11.05 -3.55 4.85
N THR A 301 10.48 -2.93 5.89
CA THR A 301 10.47 -1.47 6.07
C THR A 301 10.95 -1.11 7.46
N LEU A 302 11.92 -0.22 7.54
CA LEU A 302 12.42 0.40 8.77
C LEU A 302 12.19 1.90 8.69
N ASN A 303 11.69 2.50 9.78
CA ASN A 303 11.62 3.95 9.95
C ASN A 303 12.53 4.31 11.12
N LEU A 304 13.53 5.13 10.86
CA LEU A 304 14.58 5.44 11.83
C LEU A 304 14.67 6.95 12.02
N ARG A 305 14.80 7.38 13.27
CA ARG A 305 15.12 8.74 13.65
C ARG A 305 16.60 8.84 13.98
N ILE A 306 17.27 9.87 13.44
CA ILE A 306 18.69 10.13 13.69
C ILE A 306 18.82 11.45 14.46
N GLU A 307 19.23 11.38 15.72
CA GLU A 307 19.41 12.52 16.61
C GLU A 307 20.77 13.20 16.38
N ARG A 308 21.01 13.63 15.16
CA ARG A 308 22.18 14.42 14.78
C ARG A 308 21.71 15.81 14.32
N PRO A 309 22.23 16.91 14.91
CA PRO A 309 21.87 18.25 14.45
C PRO A 309 22.14 18.44 12.95
N GLY A 310 21.15 18.92 12.21
CA GLY A 310 21.24 19.15 10.78
C GLY A 310 21.21 17.88 9.90
N PHE A 311 20.91 16.70 10.47
CA PHE A 311 20.70 15.50 9.65
C PHE A 311 19.44 15.65 8.79
N ASN A 312 19.56 15.29 7.51
CA ASN A 312 18.47 15.18 6.56
C ASN A 312 18.76 14.01 5.62
N ALA A 313 17.76 13.18 5.34
CA ALA A 313 17.88 12.03 4.47
C ALA A 313 18.35 12.38 3.04
N ALA A 314 18.10 13.61 2.55
CA ALA A 314 18.58 14.08 1.26
C ALA A 314 20.13 14.10 1.14
N GLN A 315 20.85 14.17 2.26
CA GLN A 315 22.33 14.10 2.29
C GLN A 315 22.85 12.73 1.81
N LEU A 316 21.99 11.69 1.82
CA LEU A 316 22.32 10.34 1.40
C LEU A 316 22.11 10.11 -0.10
N SER A 317 21.38 10.99 -0.79
CA SER A 317 20.80 10.77 -2.12
C SER A 317 21.79 10.38 -3.23
N SER A 318 23.07 10.76 -3.12
CA SER A 318 24.12 10.38 -4.08
C SER A 318 24.63 8.94 -3.91
N ARG A 319 24.42 8.33 -2.74
CA ARG A 319 24.93 6.98 -2.38
C ARG A 319 23.82 6.00 -2.05
N LEU A 320 22.70 6.47 -1.47
CA LEU A 320 21.62 5.63 -0.97
C LEU A 320 20.26 6.29 -1.30
N ALA A 321 19.44 5.63 -2.11
CA ALA A 321 18.08 6.02 -2.39
C ALA A 321 17.17 5.54 -1.26
N VAL A 322 16.83 6.42 -0.33
CA VAL A 322 15.91 6.22 0.79
C VAL A 322 14.83 7.30 0.76
N SER A 323 13.71 7.08 1.43
CA SER A 323 12.68 8.10 1.55
C SER A 323 12.93 8.97 2.79
N SER A 324 12.98 10.30 2.61
CA SER A 324 12.61 11.19 3.71
C SER A 324 11.11 10.98 3.94
N THR A 325 10.69 10.69 5.16
CA THR A 325 9.29 10.36 5.50
C THR A 325 8.26 11.38 5.04
N SER A 326 8.69 12.57 4.62
CA SER A 326 7.91 13.62 3.97
C SER A 326 7.68 13.42 2.45
N ALA A 327 8.23 12.36 1.83
CA ALA A 327 8.36 12.22 0.37
C ALA A 327 7.08 11.84 -0.40
N CYS A 328 5.94 11.61 0.24
CA CYS A 328 4.64 11.53 -0.49
C CYS A 328 4.20 12.90 -1.05
N ASN A 329 4.92 13.97 -0.72
CA ASN A 329 4.80 15.30 -1.32
C ASN A 329 6.17 15.74 -1.83
N SER A 330 6.52 15.36 -3.06
CA SER A 330 7.75 15.76 -3.75
C SER A 330 7.96 17.29 -3.89
N ALA A 331 7.03 18.09 -3.37
CA ALA A 331 7.06 19.56 -3.37
C ALA A 331 6.99 20.20 -1.97
N SER A 332 6.90 19.42 -0.86
CA SER A 332 6.71 20.00 0.48
C SER A 332 7.82 19.56 1.43
N THR A 333 8.40 20.52 2.12
CA THR A 333 9.34 20.33 3.24
C THR A 333 8.62 20.02 4.57
N ALA A 334 7.32 19.74 4.54
CA ALA A 334 6.52 19.50 5.73
C ALA A 334 6.90 18.15 6.38
N PRO A 335 6.93 18.08 7.71
CA PRO A 335 7.16 16.83 8.42
C PRO A 335 6.04 15.81 8.15
N SER A 336 6.36 14.52 8.26
CA SER A 336 5.40 13.42 8.06
C SER A 336 4.24 13.52 9.07
N HIS A 337 3.00 13.49 8.56
CA HIS A 337 1.80 13.45 9.41
C HIS A 337 1.75 12.17 10.26
N VAL A 338 2.29 11.05 9.75
CA VAL A 338 2.38 9.78 10.49
C VAL A 338 3.30 9.93 11.70
N LEU A 339 4.48 10.51 11.52
CA LEU A 339 5.43 10.71 12.63
C LEU A 339 4.94 11.76 13.65
N LEU A 340 4.23 12.79 13.17
CA LEU A 340 3.58 13.75 14.08
C LEU A 340 2.46 13.08 14.89
N ALA A 341 1.67 12.18 14.26
CA ALA A 341 0.65 11.40 14.95
C ALA A 341 1.22 10.45 16.01
N LEU A 342 2.48 10.00 15.85
CA LEU A 342 3.20 9.25 16.88
C LEU A 342 3.67 10.13 18.06
N GLY A 343 3.47 11.43 18.00
CA GLY A 343 3.94 12.38 19.02
C GLY A 343 5.39 12.87 18.83
N LEU A 344 6.03 12.59 17.67
CA LEU A 344 7.34 13.15 17.40
C LEU A 344 7.22 14.65 17.13
N SER A 345 8.20 15.41 17.61
CA SER A 345 8.33 16.83 17.25
C SER A 345 8.59 17.00 15.75
N PRO A 346 8.28 18.17 15.15
CA PRO A 346 8.60 18.43 13.75
C PRO A 346 10.09 18.21 13.41
N ALA A 347 10.99 18.57 14.31
CA ALA A 347 12.43 18.38 14.13
C ALA A 347 12.80 16.88 14.09
N GLN A 348 12.23 16.08 14.99
CA GLN A 348 12.42 14.62 15.01
C GLN A 348 11.84 13.95 13.76
N ALA A 349 10.66 14.37 13.30
CA ALA A 349 10.07 13.87 12.08
C ALA A 349 10.92 14.19 10.84
N LEU A 350 11.50 15.39 10.75
CA LEU A 350 12.39 15.79 9.66
C LEU A 350 13.76 15.10 9.68
N SER A 351 14.23 14.67 10.86
CA SER A 351 15.46 13.87 11.00
C SER A 351 15.22 12.36 10.90
N SER A 352 14.03 11.95 10.49
CA SER A 352 13.67 10.56 10.26
C SER A 352 13.82 10.19 8.79
N LEU A 353 14.12 8.90 8.56
CA LEU A 353 14.18 8.32 7.21
C LEU A 353 13.51 6.94 7.19
N ARG A 354 12.93 6.60 6.04
CA ARG A 354 12.43 5.26 5.78
C ARG A 354 13.40 4.50 4.86
N ILE A 355 13.80 3.33 5.29
CA ILE A 355 14.58 2.37 4.51
C ILE A 355 13.66 1.19 4.21
N SER A 356 13.57 0.78 2.95
CA SER A 356 12.79 -0.39 2.58
C SER A 356 13.55 -1.29 1.62
N LEU A 357 13.61 -2.58 1.99
CA LEU A 357 14.28 -3.64 1.27
C LEU A 357 13.32 -4.31 0.28
N GLY A 358 13.88 -4.97 -0.72
CA GLY A 358 13.08 -5.71 -1.69
C GLY A 358 13.81 -6.89 -2.32
N ARG A 359 13.13 -7.51 -3.30
CA ARG A 359 13.56 -8.73 -4.00
C ARG A 359 15.02 -8.68 -4.47
N PHE A 360 15.46 -7.54 -4.95
CA PHE A 360 16.80 -7.39 -5.53
C PHE A 360 17.85 -6.87 -4.55
N THR A 361 17.49 -6.69 -3.25
CA THR A 361 18.46 -6.33 -2.21
C THR A 361 19.33 -7.53 -1.89
N ARG A 362 20.65 -7.34 -1.93
CA ARG A 362 21.67 -8.36 -1.67
C ARG A 362 22.36 -8.14 -0.32
N PRO A 363 23.03 -9.15 0.26
CA PRO A 363 23.79 -8.99 1.50
C PRO A 363 24.85 -7.89 1.42
N GLU A 364 25.54 -7.76 0.28
CA GLU A 364 26.58 -6.74 0.07
C GLU A 364 26.00 -5.32 0.10
N ASP A 365 24.76 -5.15 -0.38
CA ASP A 365 24.06 -3.86 -0.37
C ASP A 365 23.78 -3.42 1.08
N ILE A 366 23.53 -4.37 2.01
CA ILE A 366 23.34 -4.11 3.45
C ILE A 366 24.62 -3.59 4.10
N GLU A 367 25.76 -4.23 3.84
CA GLU A 367 27.05 -3.79 4.40
C GLU A 367 27.40 -2.37 3.90
N GLN A 368 27.22 -2.11 2.60
CA GLN A 368 27.43 -0.78 2.03
C GLN A 368 26.46 0.27 2.61
N ALA A 369 25.19 -0.10 2.82
CA ALA A 369 24.21 0.81 3.43
C ALA A 369 24.59 1.13 4.89
N LEU A 370 25.07 0.16 5.65
CA LEU A 370 25.58 0.38 7.01
C LEU A 370 26.75 1.35 7.02
N GLU A 371 27.76 1.18 6.16
CA GLU A 371 28.89 2.11 6.05
C GLU A 371 28.46 3.54 5.71
N VAL A 372 27.52 3.69 4.77
CA VAL A 372 26.99 5.00 4.36
C VAL A 372 26.28 5.69 5.52
N LEU A 373 25.40 4.95 6.21
CA LEU A 373 24.60 5.49 7.31
C LEU A 373 25.45 5.75 8.54
N GLU A 374 26.38 4.89 8.88
CA GLU A 374 27.33 5.10 9.97
C GLU A 374 28.17 6.37 9.75
N SER A 375 28.70 6.55 8.53
CA SER A 375 29.41 7.75 8.14
C SER A 375 28.54 9.01 8.28
N ALA A 376 27.27 8.92 7.85
CA ALA A 376 26.34 10.02 7.95
C ALA A 376 25.95 10.36 9.40
N VAL A 377 25.80 9.37 10.27
CA VAL A 377 25.50 9.55 11.71
C VAL A 377 26.70 10.18 12.44
N LYS A 378 27.92 9.75 12.13
CA LYS A 378 29.16 10.22 12.76
C LYS A 378 29.70 11.54 12.19
N ALA A 379 29.19 12.00 11.05
CA ALA A 379 29.67 13.24 10.43
C ALA A 379 29.48 14.44 11.37
N PRO A 380 30.45 15.36 11.50
CA PRO A 380 30.26 16.57 12.27
C PRO A 380 29.07 17.38 11.70
N PRO A 381 28.38 18.18 12.55
CA PRO A 381 27.34 19.08 12.05
C PRO A 381 27.93 19.99 10.97
N ALA A 382 27.20 20.19 9.88
CA ALA A 382 27.61 21.16 8.87
C ALA A 382 27.70 22.54 9.52
N LEU A 383 28.89 23.13 9.53
CA LEU A 383 29.07 24.51 9.91
C LEU A 383 28.52 25.38 8.75
N TRP A 384 27.40 26.05 9.00
CA TRP A 384 26.82 27.09 8.12
C TRP A 384 27.45 28.42 8.40
#